data_05d8e63bcc87d71756ecda421147c774
#
_entry.id   05d8e63bcc87d71756ecda421147c774
#
_cell.length_a   1.000
_cell.length_b   1.000
_cell.length_c   1.000
_cell.angle_alpha   90.00
_cell.angle_beta   90.00
_cell.angle_gamma   90.00
#
_symmetry.space_group_name_H-M   'P 1'
#
loop_
_entity.id
_entity.type
_entity.pdbx_description
1 polymer ?
#
loop_
_entity_poly.entity_id
_entity_poly.type
_entity_poly.pdbx_seq_one_letter_code
_entity_poly.pdbx_strand_id
1 'polypeptide(L)'
;MLNAQSGCYEINSSFTETNSRTEFDVLIKARIDSFSVLHDDSPFIHNLITQGIIRPFINQGYHPGGIDIDRNQHPISSEGEAQKSLWALGVLAEGPNFYTYVLPRPQVNSRALQDAGRCVIDMYQQLEQLHSMDDSNVFS
;
A
#
# COMPACT_ATOMS: atom_id res chain seq x y z
N MET A 1 -15.37 25.86 1.31
CA MET A 1 -16.71 25.33 0.95
C MET A 1 -17.21 26.14 -0.23
N LEU A 2 -17.99 25.58 -1.16
CA LEU A 2 -18.57 26.36 -2.28
C LEU A 2 -19.65 27.29 -1.73
N ASN A 3 -19.52 28.59 -1.97
CA ASN A 3 -20.55 29.57 -1.65
C ASN A 3 -21.58 29.61 -2.80
N ALA A 4 -22.81 29.17 -2.51
CA ALA A 4 -23.85 29.04 -3.53
C ALA A 4 -24.35 30.41 -4.04
N GLN A 5 -24.08 31.51 -3.36
CA GLN A 5 -24.49 32.86 -3.77
C GLN A 5 -23.49 33.54 -4.67
N SER A 6 -22.17 33.41 -4.36
CA SER A 6 -21.10 34.03 -5.16
C SER A 6 -20.56 33.07 -6.23
N GLY A 7 -20.80 31.77 -6.14
CA GLY A 7 -20.20 30.75 -6.97
C GLY A 7 -18.70 30.52 -6.71
N CYS A 8 -18.13 31.16 -5.69
CA CYS A 8 -16.72 31.08 -5.33
C CYS A 8 -16.48 30.06 -4.22
N TYR A 9 -15.24 29.57 -4.11
CA TYR A 9 -14.81 28.71 -2.99
C TYR A 9 -14.30 29.59 -1.84
N GLU A 10 -14.90 29.42 -0.66
CA GLU A 10 -14.39 30.01 0.58
C GLU A 10 -13.44 29.06 1.30
N ILE A 11 -12.24 29.55 1.62
CA ILE A 11 -11.24 28.80 2.38
C ILE A 11 -10.95 29.55 3.69
N ASN A 12 -11.05 28.81 4.81
CA ASN A 12 -10.60 29.25 6.11
C ASN A 12 -9.31 28.50 6.46
N SER A 13 -8.28 29.23 6.88
CA SER A 13 -7.03 28.64 7.37
C SER A 13 -6.96 28.76 8.89
N SER A 14 -6.68 27.65 9.57
CA SER A 14 -6.38 27.65 11.01
C SER A 14 -4.94 28.12 11.33
N PHE A 15 -4.11 28.31 10.31
CA PHE A 15 -2.71 28.70 10.44
C PHE A 15 -2.48 30.21 10.28
N THR A 16 -3.53 30.98 9.99
CA THR A 16 -3.45 32.44 9.92
C THR A 16 -4.00 33.06 11.21
N GLU A 17 -3.28 33.99 11.79
CA GLU A 17 -3.67 34.72 13.02
C GLU A 17 -4.98 35.52 12.84
N THR A 18 -5.36 35.79 11.61
CA THR A 18 -6.65 36.39 11.26
C THR A 18 -7.54 35.35 10.61
N ASN A 19 -8.75 35.15 11.15
CA ASN A 19 -9.84 34.37 10.53
C ASN A 19 -10.30 35.07 9.22
N SER A 20 -9.38 35.29 8.27
CA SER A 20 -9.69 35.87 6.98
C SER A 20 -10.28 34.82 6.09
N ARG A 21 -11.54 34.98 5.69
CA ARG A 21 -12.13 34.25 4.59
C ARG A 21 -11.51 34.76 3.30
N THR A 22 -10.93 33.86 2.53
CA THR A 22 -10.42 34.17 1.20
C THR A 22 -11.28 33.44 0.17
N GLU A 23 -11.75 34.17 -0.83
CA GLU A 23 -12.55 33.64 -1.92
C GLU A 23 -11.68 33.33 -3.14
N PHE A 24 -11.97 32.23 -3.81
CA PHE A 24 -11.27 31.77 -5.01
C PHE A 24 -12.28 31.27 -6.06
N ASP A 25 -12.03 31.55 -7.32
CA ASP A 25 -12.87 31.09 -8.43
C ASP A 25 -12.70 29.60 -8.72
N VAL A 26 -11.52 29.04 -8.43
CA VAL A 26 -11.17 27.65 -8.75
C VAL A 26 -10.50 26.98 -7.55
N LEU A 27 -10.95 25.79 -7.20
CA LEU A 27 -10.32 24.91 -6.21
C LEU A 27 -9.77 23.65 -6.91
N ILE A 28 -8.44 23.51 -6.93
CA ILE A 28 -7.77 22.33 -7.42
C ILE A 28 -7.39 21.45 -6.24
N LYS A 29 -8.00 20.27 -6.12
CA LYS A 29 -7.61 19.27 -5.13
C LYS A 29 -6.35 18.54 -5.60
N ALA A 30 -5.19 19.00 -5.17
CA ALA A 30 -3.90 18.35 -5.44
C ALA A 30 -3.51 17.32 -4.37
N ARG A 31 -4.50 16.68 -3.75
CA ARG A 31 -4.30 15.65 -2.75
C ARG A 31 -4.32 14.28 -3.42
N ILE A 32 -3.32 13.45 -3.14
CA ILE A 32 -3.37 12.03 -3.44
C ILE A 32 -4.31 11.39 -2.43
N ASP A 33 -5.32 10.66 -2.91
CA ASP A 33 -6.22 9.94 -2.01
C ASP A 33 -5.43 8.80 -1.35
N SER A 34 -5.57 8.71 -0.02
CA SER A 34 -4.94 7.63 0.72
C SER A 34 -5.64 6.31 0.41
N PHE A 35 -4.89 5.33 -0.03
CA PHE A 35 -5.39 3.96 -0.16
C PHE A 35 -5.59 3.37 1.24
N SER A 36 -6.76 2.76 1.47
CA SER A 36 -7.04 2.01 2.68
C SER A 36 -7.74 0.71 2.35
N VAL A 37 -7.11 -0.39 2.66
CA VAL A 37 -7.70 -1.74 2.48
C VAL A 37 -9.00 -1.95 3.28
N LEU A 38 -9.22 -1.15 4.32
CA LEU A 38 -10.44 -1.19 5.13
C LEU A 38 -11.64 -0.52 4.45
N HIS A 39 -11.38 0.31 3.42
CA HIS A 39 -12.40 1.05 2.68
C HIS A 39 -12.34 0.75 1.17
N ASP A 40 -11.66 -0.31 0.80
CA ASP A 40 -11.56 -0.74 -0.60
C ASP A 40 -12.85 -1.47 -1.01
N ASP A 41 -13.45 -1.04 -2.11
CA ASP A 41 -14.70 -1.62 -2.64
C ASP A 41 -14.45 -2.92 -3.45
N SER A 42 -13.18 -3.33 -3.63
CA SER A 42 -12.82 -4.54 -4.36
C SER A 42 -13.27 -5.80 -3.61
N PRO A 43 -14.14 -6.63 -4.20
CA PRO A 43 -14.51 -7.91 -3.60
C PRO A 43 -13.30 -8.81 -3.32
N PHE A 44 -12.24 -8.69 -4.12
CA PHE A 44 -11.00 -9.45 -3.94
C PHE A 44 -10.30 -9.07 -2.63
N ILE A 45 -10.05 -7.78 -2.41
CA ILE A 45 -9.42 -7.29 -1.17
C ILE A 45 -10.29 -7.60 0.05
N HIS A 46 -11.60 -7.37 -0.07
CA HIS A 46 -12.54 -7.69 1.00
C HIS A 46 -12.52 -9.18 1.39
N ASN A 47 -12.46 -10.09 0.42
CA ASN A 47 -12.36 -11.52 0.66
C ASN A 47 -11.05 -11.91 1.34
N LEU A 48 -9.92 -11.36 0.89
CA LEU A 48 -8.61 -11.64 1.50
C LEU A 48 -8.56 -11.23 2.98
N ILE A 49 -9.13 -10.07 3.32
CA ILE A 49 -9.23 -9.61 4.71
C ILE A 49 -10.18 -10.47 5.51
N THR A 50 -11.38 -10.75 4.98
CA THR A 50 -12.41 -11.54 5.68
C THR A 50 -11.94 -12.96 5.98
N GLN A 51 -11.17 -13.55 5.08
CA GLN A 51 -10.57 -14.88 5.27
C GLN A 51 -9.28 -14.83 6.11
N GLY A 52 -8.84 -13.67 6.53
CA GLY A 52 -7.63 -13.51 7.35
C GLY A 52 -6.32 -13.78 6.60
N ILE A 53 -6.36 -13.86 5.25
CA ILE A 53 -5.15 -14.10 4.43
C ILE A 53 -4.21 -12.90 4.49
N ILE A 54 -4.76 -11.71 4.56
CA ILE A 54 -4.03 -10.47 4.75
C ILE A 54 -4.59 -9.69 5.93
N ARG A 55 -3.79 -8.82 6.52
CA ARG A 55 -4.23 -7.87 7.55
C ARG A 55 -3.83 -6.45 7.21
N PRO A 56 -4.59 -5.43 7.67
CA PRO A 56 -4.19 -4.02 7.55
C PRO A 56 -2.88 -3.77 8.30
N PHE A 57 -2.02 -2.92 7.75
CA PHE A 57 -0.85 -2.44 8.48
C PHE A 57 -1.27 -1.43 9.55
N ILE A 58 -0.82 -1.64 10.78
CA ILE A 58 -1.09 -0.76 11.93
C ILE A 58 0.23 -0.30 12.54
N ASN A 59 0.40 1.00 12.66
CA ASN A 59 1.54 1.60 13.34
C ASN A 59 1.06 2.34 14.61
N GLN A 60 1.38 1.80 15.77
CA GLN A 60 1.00 2.37 17.08
C GLN A 60 -0.51 2.71 17.19
N GLY A 61 -1.36 1.81 16.69
CA GLY A 61 -2.80 1.99 16.70
C GLY A 61 -3.37 2.84 15.56
N TYR A 62 -2.53 3.37 14.68
CA TYR A 62 -2.93 4.12 13.49
C TYR A 62 -2.77 3.29 12.22
N HIS A 63 -3.76 3.32 11.32
CA HIS A 63 -3.70 2.70 10.01
C HIS A 63 -3.32 3.73 8.94
N PRO A 64 -2.05 3.79 8.50
CA PRO A 64 -1.60 4.76 7.49
C PRO A 64 -2.01 4.39 6.07
N GLY A 65 -2.52 3.19 5.86
CA GLY A 65 -2.87 2.60 4.57
C GLY A 65 -2.11 1.31 4.31
N GLY A 66 -2.56 0.56 3.30
CA GLY A 66 -1.91 -0.68 2.88
C GLY A 66 -2.12 -1.86 3.82
N ILE A 67 -1.44 -2.96 3.50
CA ILE A 67 -1.44 -4.21 4.26
C ILE A 67 -0.10 -4.42 4.95
N ASP A 68 -0.09 -5.25 5.97
CA ASP A 68 1.14 -5.66 6.64
C ASP A 68 1.91 -6.66 5.77
N ILE A 69 3.22 -6.47 5.65
CA ILE A 69 4.10 -7.32 4.83
C ILE A 69 5.43 -7.57 5.53
N ASP A 70 6.07 -8.69 5.19
CA ASP A 70 7.43 -8.98 5.61
C ASP A 70 8.48 -8.29 4.69
N ARG A 71 9.77 -8.53 4.98
CA ARG A 71 10.88 -7.95 4.20
C ARG A 71 10.96 -8.43 2.75
N ASN A 72 10.36 -9.60 2.45
CA ASN A 72 10.30 -10.19 1.12
C ASN A 72 9.02 -9.85 0.38
N GLN A 73 8.22 -8.91 0.92
CA GLN A 73 6.95 -8.44 0.36
C GLN A 73 5.81 -9.47 0.49
N HIS A 74 5.92 -10.47 1.37
CA HIS A 74 4.83 -11.38 1.65
C HIS A 74 3.80 -10.72 2.57
N PRO A 75 2.50 -10.74 2.20
CA PRO A 75 1.45 -10.32 3.10
C PRO A 75 1.45 -11.13 4.40
N ILE A 76 1.13 -10.45 5.50
CA ILE A 76 0.99 -11.08 6.81
C ILE A 76 -0.50 -11.35 7.06
N SER A 77 -0.82 -12.57 7.48
CA SER A 77 -2.18 -12.99 7.84
C SER A 77 -2.68 -12.35 9.14
N SER A 78 -3.96 -12.53 9.44
CA SER A 78 -4.54 -12.14 10.72
C SER A 78 -3.87 -12.80 11.93
N GLU A 79 -3.28 -13.98 11.75
CA GLU A 79 -2.56 -14.74 12.77
C GLU A 79 -1.09 -14.33 12.91
N GLY A 80 -0.60 -13.44 12.04
CA GLY A 80 0.79 -12.97 12.06
C GLY A 80 1.74 -13.79 11.19
N GLU A 81 1.22 -14.72 10.38
CA GLU A 81 2.01 -15.60 9.52
C GLU A 81 2.20 -15.01 8.11
N ALA A 82 3.41 -15.10 7.58
CA ALA A 82 3.70 -14.62 6.23
C ALA A 82 3.14 -15.59 5.17
N GLN A 83 2.41 -15.04 4.21
CA GLN A 83 1.81 -15.79 3.09
C GLN A 83 2.84 -16.04 1.99
N LYS A 84 3.64 -17.11 2.12
CA LYS A 84 4.82 -17.39 1.27
C LYS A 84 4.55 -17.53 -0.23
N SER A 85 3.31 -17.78 -0.62
CA SER A 85 2.90 -17.88 -2.02
C SER A 85 2.32 -16.59 -2.61
N LEU A 86 2.36 -15.49 -1.85
CA LEU A 86 1.85 -14.18 -2.25
C LEU A 86 2.92 -13.10 -2.07
N TRP A 87 2.94 -12.14 -2.99
CA TRP A 87 3.77 -10.94 -2.90
C TRP A 87 2.90 -9.71 -3.15
N ALA A 88 3.04 -8.70 -2.32
CA ALA A 88 2.32 -7.43 -2.44
C ALA A 88 3.29 -6.28 -2.73
N LEU A 89 2.99 -5.54 -3.79
CA LEU A 89 3.81 -4.43 -4.27
C LEU A 89 2.98 -3.16 -4.47
N GLY A 90 3.67 -2.04 -4.55
CA GLY A 90 3.06 -0.74 -4.85
C GLY A 90 2.18 -0.22 -3.71
N VAL A 91 1.00 0.31 -4.05
CA VAL A 91 0.12 0.97 -3.08
C VAL A 91 -0.35 0.06 -1.94
N LEU A 92 -0.46 -1.24 -2.18
CA LEU A 92 -0.78 -2.21 -1.13
C LEU A 92 0.26 -2.25 -0.02
N ALA A 93 1.52 -1.97 -0.35
CA ALA A 93 2.64 -1.96 0.58
C ALA A 93 2.96 -0.56 1.14
N GLU A 94 2.12 0.47 0.91
CA GLU A 94 2.41 1.86 1.30
C GLU A 94 2.62 2.02 2.81
N GLY A 95 1.84 1.33 3.63
CA GLY A 95 1.97 1.42 5.09
C GLY A 95 3.36 1.05 5.60
N PRO A 96 3.84 -0.18 5.39
CA PRO A 96 5.17 -0.60 5.85
C PRO A 96 6.32 -0.04 5.01
N ASN A 97 6.13 0.17 3.72
CA ASN A 97 7.20 0.58 2.81
C ASN A 97 7.29 2.08 2.54
N PHE A 98 6.34 2.84 2.95
CA PHE A 98 6.24 4.30 2.79
C PHE A 98 6.80 4.83 1.45
N TYR A 99 6.07 5.72 0.77
CA TYR A 99 6.49 6.36 -0.47
C TYR A 99 6.50 5.43 -1.71
N THR A 100 5.49 4.58 -1.84
CA THR A 100 5.34 3.65 -2.97
C THR A 100 4.71 4.30 -4.22
N TYR A 101 4.21 5.53 -4.13
CA TYR A 101 3.59 6.29 -5.22
C TYR A 101 4.59 6.86 -6.25
N VAL A 102 5.88 6.61 -6.07
CA VAL A 102 6.90 7.12 -7.00
C VAL A 102 6.92 6.31 -8.27
N LEU A 103 6.67 6.98 -9.39
CA LEU A 103 6.77 6.34 -10.70
C LEU A 103 8.21 5.90 -10.99
N PRO A 104 8.41 4.69 -11.50
CA PRO A 104 9.72 4.23 -11.94
C PRO A 104 10.28 5.17 -13.01
N ARG A 105 11.55 5.57 -12.86
CA ARG A 105 12.25 6.39 -13.86
C ARG A 105 13.27 5.53 -14.59
N PRO A 106 13.50 5.76 -15.89
CA PRO A 106 14.56 5.10 -16.62
C PRO A 106 15.94 5.36 -15.96
N GLN A 107 16.80 4.36 -15.96
CA GLN A 107 18.17 4.44 -15.45
C GLN A 107 18.31 4.80 -13.95
N VAL A 108 17.22 4.80 -13.21
CA VAL A 108 17.21 4.96 -11.75
C VAL A 108 16.76 3.62 -11.16
N ASN A 109 17.56 3.08 -10.24
CA ASN A 109 17.17 1.91 -9.45
C ASN A 109 16.11 2.34 -8.42
N SER A 110 14.89 2.60 -8.91
CA SER A 110 13.78 3.07 -8.08
C SER A 110 13.34 2.01 -7.07
N ARG A 111 12.71 2.43 -5.99
CA ARG A 111 12.16 1.53 -4.97
C ARG A 111 11.27 0.45 -5.58
N ALA A 112 10.42 0.79 -6.54
CA ALA A 112 9.54 -0.17 -7.21
C ALA A 112 10.32 -1.29 -7.92
N LEU A 113 11.44 -0.97 -8.58
CA LEU A 113 12.31 -1.97 -9.22
C LEU A 113 13.04 -2.82 -8.20
N GLN A 114 13.48 -2.23 -7.09
CA GLN A 114 14.13 -2.97 -6.01
C GLN A 114 13.17 -3.96 -5.35
N ASP A 115 11.94 -3.53 -5.07
CA ASP A 115 10.92 -4.37 -4.44
C ASP A 115 10.50 -5.50 -5.40
N ALA A 116 10.29 -5.22 -6.68
CA ALA A 116 10.01 -6.24 -7.70
C ALA A 116 11.17 -7.24 -7.84
N GLY A 117 12.41 -6.75 -7.85
CA GLY A 117 13.60 -7.60 -7.88
C GLY A 117 13.69 -8.54 -6.68
N ARG A 118 13.35 -8.06 -5.48
CA ARG A 118 13.29 -8.89 -4.27
C ARG A 118 12.26 -10.01 -4.40
N CYS A 119 11.05 -9.69 -4.86
CA CYS A 119 10.01 -10.69 -5.06
C CYS A 119 10.45 -11.79 -6.04
N VAL A 120 11.08 -11.42 -7.15
CA VAL A 120 11.57 -12.38 -8.14
C VAL A 120 12.66 -13.27 -7.55
N ILE A 121 13.63 -12.71 -6.84
CA ILE A 121 14.71 -13.48 -6.19
C ILE A 121 14.11 -14.45 -5.18
N ASP A 122 13.21 -13.99 -4.32
CA ASP A 122 12.56 -14.84 -3.31
C ASP A 122 11.74 -15.97 -3.96
N MET A 123 11.01 -15.68 -5.03
CA MET A 123 10.26 -16.68 -5.79
C MET A 123 11.18 -17.78 -6.33
N TYR A 124 12.31 -17.42 -6.93
CA TYR A 124 13.27 -18.41 -7.43
C TYR A 124 13.87 -19.25 -6.31
N GLN A 125 14.23 -18.64 -5.17
CA GLN A 125 14.74 -19.37 -4.01
C GLN A 125 13.73 -20.38 -3.47
N GLN A 126 12.45 -20.03 -3.42
CA GLN A 126 11.40 -20.96 -2.99
C GLN A 126 11.21 -22.11 -3.99
N LEU A 127 11.26 -21.84 -5.29
CA LEU A 127 11.18 -22.88 -6.32
C LEU A 127 12.37 -23.86 -6.23
N GLU A 128 13.59 -23.38 -6.03
CA GLU A 128 14.76 -24.23 -5.83
C GLU A 128 14.62 -25.14 -4.60
N GLN A 129 14.09 -24.60 -3.49
CA GLN A 129 13.83 -25.39 -2.30
C GLN A 129 12.79 -26.50 -2.53
N LEU A 130 11.71 -26.22 -3.26
CA LEU A 130 10.70 -27.22 -3.61
C LEU A 130 11.28 -28.34 -4.46
N HIS A 131 12.07 -28.02 -5.50
CA HIS A 131 12.73 -29.01 -6.32
C HIS A 131 13.69 -29.92 -5.53
N SER A 132 14.46 -29.32 -4.62
CA SER A 132 15.39 -30.10 -3.79
C SER A 132 14.69 -31.06 -2.81
N MET A 133 13.48 -30.72 -2.38
CA MET A 133 12.65 -31.60 -1.52
C MET A 133 12.05 -32.77 -2.32
N ASP A 134 11.62 -32.52 -3.57
CA ASP A 134 11.08 -33.58 -4.43
C ASP A 134 12.16 -34.61 -4.79
N ASP A 135 13.36 -34.18 -5.13
CA ASP A 135 14.49 -35.08 -5.43
C ASP A 135 14.88 -35.95 -4.24
N SER A 136 14.77 -35.45 -3.02
CA SER A 136 15.08 -36.22 -1.80
C SER A 136 14.03 -37.28 -1.48
N ASN A 137 12.77 -37.11 -1.91
CA ASN A 137 11.70 -38.08 -1.70
C ASN A 137 11.68 -39.21 -2.73
N VAL A 138 12.36 -39.08 -3.85
CA VAL A 138 12.43 -40.12 -4.92
C VAL A 138 13.43 -41.24 -4.57
N PHE A 139 14.35 -41.02 -3.63
CA PHE A 139 15.40 -41.93 -3.21
C PHE A 139 15.19 -42.57 -1.82
N SER A 140 13.99 -42.44 -1.26
CA SER A 140 13.57 -43.11 -0.01
C SER A 140 12.57 -44.17 -0.29
#